data_4f686910fef80cd453bbf280faa8e674
#
_entry.id   4f686910fef80cd453bbf280faa8e674
#
_cell.length_a   1.000
_cell.length_b   1.000
_cell.length_c   1.000
_cell.angle_alpha   90.00
_cell.angle_beta   90.00
_cell.angle_gamma   90.00
#
_symmetry.space_group_name_H-M   'P 1'
#
loop_
_entity.id
_entity.type
_entity.pdbx_description
1 polymer ?
#
loop_
_entity_poly.entity_id
_entity_poly.type
_entity_poly.pdbx_seq_one_letter_code
_entity_poly.pdbx_strand_id
1 'polypeptide(L)'
;LAEHVPRLSRGDVRRVREYIAERGEPLSDAEILQDIFRIAANTPEGLLHQLALDAQLASENEFEFVGVPGAHAWTIREVNPVPAPKRRPADIGQDYRFLLEEIPVARPGSETVVDHVLTFYEHYHGVLPYNATLASVLPPRVFPGQTRAILQFEAPQTHETFFVELRYPTSNRGGFLSGLESFFTSNLVAGALITIERTGDPRRYVIDYLPISRQERRLLALDEKQRKYEFRPTVYFCAVQDSMLLTEQRFPRFAGQQPLDERTRRSYERVLEVTFERVGENVGTPEAPRYMATLDDLVAAVNVERPLSAEKIRELLTSPEFPQFEVDPEVE
;
A
#
# COMPACT_ATOMS: atom_id res chain seq x y z
N LEU A 1 38.97 -13.45 11.22
CA LEU A 1 37.88 -13.25 10.24
C LEU A 1 38.02 -11.90 9.51
N ALA A 2 38.43 -10.84 10.17
CA ALA A 2 38.56 -9.50 9.55
C ALA A 2 39.68 -9.40 8.50
N GLU A 3 40.66 -10.26 8.54
CA GLU A 3 41.81 -10.26 7.60
C GLU A 3 41.49 -10.88 6.24
N HIS A 4 40.37 -11.55 6.09
CA HIS A 4 39.96 -12.26 4.86
C HIS A 4 38.78 -11.64 4.10
N VAL A 5 38.24 -10.51 4.58
CA VAL A 5 37.19 -9.83 3.88
C VAL A 5 37.79 -9.05 2.70
N PRO A 6 37.40 -9.34 1.45
CA PRO A 6 37.95 -8.66 0.29
C PRO A 6 37.57 -7.17 0.34
N ARG A 7 38.50 -6.32 -0.10
CA ARG A 7 38.24 -4.88 -0.22
C ARG A 7 37.87 -4.56 -1.65
N LEU A 8 36.73 -3.91 -1.83
CA LEU A 8 36.34 -3.39 -3.14
C LEU A 8 37.12 -2.11 -3.45
N SER A 9 37.67 -2.05 -4.65
CA SER A 9 38.33 -0.83 -5.14
C SER A 9 37.29 0.23 -5.54
N ARG A 10 37.73 1.48 -5.68
CA ARG A 10 36.89 2.55 -6.24
C ARG A 10 36.40 2.21 -7.66
N GLY A 11 37.22 1.49 -8.43
CA GLY A 11 36.83 1.03 -9.76
C GLY A 11 35.70 0.00 -9.71
N ASP A 12 35.69 -0.88 -8.70
CA ASP A 12 34.62 -1.86 -8.51
C ASP A 12 33.30 -1.17 -8.14
N VAL A 13 33.32 -0.21 -7.21
CA VAL A 13 32.15 0.59 -6.83
C VAL A 13 31.57 1.33 -8.06
N ARG A 14 32.43 1.92 -8.88
CA ARG A 14 32.02 2.56 -10.12
C ARG A 14 31.36 1.58 -11.11
N ARG A 15 31.90 0.39 -11.27
CA ARG A 15 31.32 -0.66 -12.11
C ARG A 15 29.92 -1.06 -11.64
N VAL A 16 29.74 -1.22 -10.33
CA VAL A 16 28.42 -1.50 -9.74
C VAL A 16 27.44 -0.38 -10.05
N ARG A 17 27.84 0.87 -9.85
CA ARG A 17 26.99 2.04 -10.15
C ARG A 17 26.58 2.09 -11.63
N GLU A 18 27.56 1.94 -12.53
CA GLU A 18 27.32 1.94 -13.97
C GLU A 18 26.38 0.81 -14.39
N TYR A 19 26.52 -0.36 -13.78
CA TYR A 19 25.67 -1.51 -14.09
C TYR A 19 24.22 -1.32 -13.60
N ILE A 20 24.01 -0.77 -12.40
CA ILE A 20 22.67 -0.41 -11.92
C ILE A 20 22.04 0.64 -12.85
N ALA A 21 22.80 1.66 -13.26
CA ALA A 21 22.32 2.69 -14.18
C ALA A 21 21.95 2.13 -15.56
N GLU A 22 22.74 1.21 -16.08
CA GLU A 22 22.47 0.55 -17.37
C GLU A 22 21.22 -0.34 -17.32
N ARG A 23 21.08 -1.13 -16.26
CA ARG A 23 19.92 -1.99 -16.06
C ARG A 23 18.63 -1.19 -15.76
N GLY A 24 18.76 -0.01 -15.18
CA GLY A 24 17.62 0.84 -14.81
C GLY A 24 16.73 0.25 -13.71
N GLU A 25 17.25 -0.69 -12.94
CA GLU A 25 16.53 -1.38 -11.86
C GLU A 25 17.47 -1.70 -10.69
N PRO A 26 16.94 -1.90 -9.45
CA PRO A 26 17.73 -2.36 -8.33
C PRO A 26 18.32 -3.75 -8.61
N LEU A 27 19.55 -3.97 -8.18
CA LEU A 27 20.22 -5.26 -8.33
C LEU A 27 20.44 -5.90 -6.97
N SER A 28 20.22 -7.20 -6.89
CA SER A 28 20.58 -7.99 -5.72
C SER A 28 22.09 -8.16 -5.61
N ASP A 29 22.58 -8.38 -4.40
CA ASP A 29 23.98 -8.72 -4.19
C ASP A 29 24.40 -9.94 -5.03
N ALA A 30 23.52 -10.93 -5.13
CA ALA A 30 23.77 -12.13 -5.94
C ALA A 30 23.97 -11.79 -7.43
N GLU A 31 23.15 -10.91 -8.00
CA GLU A 31 23.30 -10.44 -9.39
C GLU A 31 24.60 -9.65 -9.57
N ILE A 32 24.91 -8.75 -8.65
CA ILE A 32 26.13 -7.95 -8.68
C ILE A 32 27.37 -8.87 -8.62
N LEU A 33 27.39 -9.82 -7.69
CA LEU A 33 28.51 -10.77 -7.57
C LEU A 33 28.66 -11.65 -8.81
N GLN A 34 27.54 -12.18 -9.31
CA GLN A 34 27.57 -13.05 -10.48
C GLN A 34 27.98 -12.30 -11.76
N ASP A 35 27.36 -11.16 -12.02
CA ASP A 35 27.46 -10.48 -13.30
C ASP A 35 28.71 -9.62 -13.41
N ILE A 36 29.12 -8.97 -12.33
CA ILE A 36 30.27 -8.06 -12.33
C ILE A 36 31.54 -8.79 -11.88
N PHE A 37 31.48 -9.57 -10.80
CA PHE A 37 32.65 -10.17 -10.18
C PHE A 37 32.87 -11.64 -10.58
N ARG A 38 31.89 -12.27 -11.22
CA ARG A 38 31.92 -13.69 -11.62
C ARG A 38 32.08 -14.64 -10.42
N ILE A 39 31.51 -14.27 -9.28
CA ILE A 39 31.53 -15.02 -8.03
C ILE A 39 30.13 -15.58 -7.77
N ALA A 40 30.03 -16.88 -7.48
CA ALA A 40 28.78 -17.51 -7.10
C ALA A 40 28.38 -17.09 -5.67
N ALA A 41 27.21 -16.51 -5.48
CA ALA A 41 26.75 -15.95 -4.21
C ALA A 41 26.64 -16.99 -3.08
N ASN A 42 26.29 -18.25 -3.41
CA ASN A 42 26.04 -19.32 -2.42
C ASN A 42 27.31 -20.04 -1.98
N THR A 43 28.49 -19.53 -2.26
CA THR A 43 29.76 -20.07 -1.83
C THR A 43 30.30 -19.34 -0.60
N PRO A 44 31.20 -19.94 0.21
CA PRO A 44 31.85 -19.22 1.30
C PRO A 44 32.56 -17.95 0.84
N GLU A 45 33.18 -17.98 -0.33
CA GLU A 45 33.79 -16.82 -0.96
C GLU A 45 32.73 -15.76 -1.33
N GLY A 46 31.60 -16.19 -1.90
CA GLY A 46 30.46 -15.30 -2.24
C GLY A 46 29.91 -14.59 -1.02
N LEU A 47 29.75 -15.28 0.11
CA LEU A 47 29.27 -14.67 1.35
C LEU A 47 30.22 -13.60 1.90
N LEU A 48 31.55 -13.84 1.82
CA LEU A 48 32.54 -12.84 2.22
C LEU A 48 32.51 -11.60 1.30
N HIS A 49 32.37 -11.81 0.00
CA HIS A 49 32.24 -10.71 -0.96
C HIS A 49 30.91 -9.96 -0.78
N GLN A 50 29.82 -10.63 -0.45
CA GLN A 50 28.55 -9.99 -0.14
C GLN A 50 28.67 -9.05 1.06
N LEU A 51 29.30 -9.50 2.14
CA LEU A 51 29.57 -8.66 3.31
C LEU A 51 30.42 -7.43 2.96
N ALA A 52 31.45 -7.62 2.14
CA ALA A 52 32.31 -6.54 1.69
C ALA A 52 31.54 -5.53 0.79
N LEU A 53 30.71 -6.05 -0.11
CA LEU A 53 29.86 -5.25 -1.00
C LEU A 53 28.89 -4.40 -0.19
N ASP A 54 28.14 -5.00 0.71
CA ASP A 54 27.17 -4.29 1.56
C ASP A 54 27.85 -3.21 2.40
N ALA A 55 28.97 -3.54 3.03
CA ALA A 55 29.72 -2.57 3.85
C ALA A 55 30.24 -1.39 3.01
N GLN A 56 30.74 -1.66 1.81
CA GLN A 56 31.25 -0.61 0.92
C GLN A 56 30.11 0.28 0.39
N LEU A 57 29.06 -0.32 -0.15
CA LEU A 57 27.94 0.44 -0.72
C LEU A 57 27.19 1.25 0.35
N ALA A 58 27.07 0.72 1.56
CA ALA A 58 26.50 1.46 2.69
C ALA A 58 27.29 2.71 3.08
N SER A 59 28.60 2.73 2.79
CA SER A 59 29.47 3.88 3.06
C SER A 59 29.41 4.97 1.97
N GLU A 60 28.81 4.66 0.82
CA GLU A 60 28.72 5.55 -0.33
C GLU A 60 27.36 6.24 -0.40
N ASN A 61 27.34 7.59 -0.42
CA ASN A 61 26.10 8.36 -0.38
C ASN A 61 25.22 8.26 -1.65
N GLU A 62 25.74 7.73 -2.72
CA GLU A 62 25.01 7.58 -3.99
C GLU A 62 24.19 6.30 -4.09
N PHE A 63 24.45 5.31 -3.22
CA PHE A 63 23.73 4.05 -3.15
C PHE A 63 22.67 4.07 -2.06
N GLU A 64 21.57 3.38 -2.32
CA GLU A 64 20.51 3.17 -1.36
C GLU A 64 20.19 1.68 -1.26
N PHE A 65 20.12 1.18 -0.03
CA PHE A 65 19.69 -0.18 0.25
C PHE A 65 18.18 -0.32 0.10
N VAL A 66 17.73 -1.21 -0.75
CA VAL A 66 16.32 -1.46 -1.05
C VAL A 66 15.95 -2.95 -0.98
N GLY A 67 16.80 -3.75 -0.35
CA GLY A 67 16.61 -5.18 -0.20
C GLY A 67 15.69 -5.58 0.95
N VAL A 68 15.60 -6.89 1.12
CA VAL A 68 14.77 -7.53 2.15
C VAL A 68 15.61 -8.60 2.86
N PRO A 69 15.16 -9.11 4.02
CA PRO A 69 15.84 -10.24 4.64
C PRO A 69 15.95 -11.43 3.67
N GLY A 70 17.17 -11.95 3.52
CA GLY A 70 17.47 -13.06 2.62
C GLY A 70 17.72 -12.68 1.14
N ALA A 71 17.51 -11.41 0.76
CA ALA A 71 17.82 -10.90 -0.57
C ALA A 71 18.17 -9.41 -0.50
N HIS A 72 19.42 -9.12 -0.19
CA HIS A 72 19.95 -7.77 -0.18
C HIS A 72 19.99 -7.20 -1.59
N ALA A 73 19.67 -5.94 -1.73
CA ALA A 73 19.65 -5.25 -3.02
C ALA A 73 19.94 -3.77 -2.87
N TRP A 74 20.50 -3.21 -3.93
CA TRP A 74 20.95 -1.83 -4.00
C TRP A 74 20.43 -1.12 -5.24
N THR A 75 20.16 0.16 -5.08
CA THR A 75 19.87 1.07 -6.19
C THR A 75 20.70 2.34 -6.06
N ILE A 76 20.62 3.20 -7.05
CA ILE A 76 21.20 4.54 -7.05
C ILE A 76 20.09 5.59 -7.18
N ARG A 77 20.36 6.83 -6.80
CA ARG A 77 19.34 7.89 -6.75
C ARG A 77 18.65 8.16 -8.08
N GLU A 78 19.37 8.00 -9.18
CA GLU A 78 18.87 8.25 -10.54
C GLU A 78 17.98 7.12 -11.07
N VAL A 79 17.96 5.97 -10.40
CA VAL A 79 17.19 4.79 -10.82
C VAL A 79 16.00 4.59 -9.88
N ASN A 80 14.82 4.76 -10.45
CA ASN A 80 13.57 4.43 -9.76
C ASN A 80 12.64 3.66 -10.72
N PRO A 81 12.56 2.33 -10.61
CA PRO A 81 11.77 1.50 -11.51
C PRO A 81 10.27 1.53 -11.16
N VAL A 82 9.91 2.07 -10.00
CA VAL A 82 8.51 2.16 -9.57
C VAL A 82 7.82 3.27 -10.35
N PRO A 83 6.69 2.98 -11.03
CA PRO A 83 5.97 3.99 -11.78
C PRO A 83 5.56 5.17 -10.89
N ALA A 84 5.83 6.38 -11.37
CA ALA A 84 5.36 7.59 -10.70
C ALA A 84 3.82 7.60 -10.67
N PRO A 85 3.19 7.95 -9.55
CA PRO A 85 1.73 8.04 -9.47
C PRO A 85 1.23 9.14 -10.42
N LYS A 86 0.13 8.88 -11.13
CA LYS A 86 -0.53 9.87 -11.98
C LYS A 86 -1.04 11.07 -11.17
N ARG A 87 -1.45 10.80 -9.94
CA ARG A 87 -1.90 11.80 -8.99
C ARG A 87 -0.88 11.90 -7.86
N ARG A 88 -0.26 13.07 -7.71
CA ARG A 88 0.59 13.32 -6.55
C ARG A 88 -0.28 13.63 -5.33
N PRO A 89 0.12 13.24 -4.13
CA PRO A 89 -0.60 13.62 -2.91
C PRO A 89 -0.85 15.12 -2.81
N ALA A 90 0.08 15.96 -3.28
CA ALA A 90 -0.09 17.41 -3.33
C ALA A 90 -1.19 17.88 -4.28
N ASP A 91 -1.46 17.15 -5.35
CA ASP A 91 -2.50 17.50 -6.34
C ASP A 91 -3.92 17.32 -5.78
N ILE A 92 -4.07 16.49 -4.76
CA ILE A 92 -5.31 16.30 -4.01
C ILE A 92 -5.33 17.04 -2.66
N GLY A 93 -4.32 17.86 -2.43
CA GLY A 93 -4.21 18.71 -1.24
C GLY A 93 -3.71 18.01 0.01
N GLN A 94 -3.16 16.78 -0.07
CA GLN A 94 -2.72 16.01 1.10
C GLN A 94 -1.58 15.04 0.82
N ASP A 95 -0.74 14.89 1.82
CA ASP A 95 0.16 13.73 1.91
C ASP A 95 -0.60 12.57 2.59
N TYR A 96 -1.05 11.59 1.81
CA TYR A 96 -1.80 10.43 2.28
C TYR A 96 -1.07 9.62 3.36
N ARG A 97 0.25 9.72 3.47
CA ARG A 97 1.04 9.04 4.50
C ARG A 97 0.64 9.45 5.92
N PHE A 98 0.14 10.66 6.11
CA PHE A 98 -0.37 11.10 7.41
C PHE A 98 -1.68 10.45 7.80
N LEU A 99 -2.40 9.88 6.84
CA LEU A 99 -3.69 9.25 7.06
C LEU A 99 -3.60 7.75 7.31
N LEU A 100 -2.42 7.15 7.08
CA LEU A 100 -2.24 5.72 7.29
C LEU A 100 -2.13 5.41 8.80
N GLU A 101 -2.71 4.30 9.18
CA GLU A 101 -2.63 3.82 10.57
C GLU A 101 -1.19 3.43 10.93
N GLU A 102 -0.82 3.66 12.19
CA GLU A 102 0.38 3.05 12.74
C GLU A 102 0.19 1.54 12.81
N ILE A 103 1.26 0.81 12.49
CA ILE A 103 1.19 -0.65 12.54
C ILE A 103 1.24 -1.08 14.00
N PRO A 104 0.20 -1.74 14.55
CA PRO A 104 0.35 -2.46 15.80
C PRO A 104 1.45 -3.52 15.62
N VAL A 105 2.11 -3.92 16.71
CA VAL A 105 3.24 -4.87 16.69
C VAL A 105 2.79 -6.18 16.03
N ALA A 106 2.78 -6.19 14.71
CA ALA A 106 2.57 -7.38 13.90
C ALA A 106 3.89 -8.14 13.75
N ARG A 107 3.81 -9.41 13.42
CA ARG A 107 5.00 -10.19 13.00
C ARG A 107 5.12 -10.12 11.48
N PRO A 108 5.90 -9.21 10.91
CA PRO A 108 6.06 -9.09 9.47
C PRO A 108 6.55 -10.41 8.88
N GLY A 109 6.00 -10.78 7.72
CA GLY A 109 6.39 -12.00 7.02
C GLY A 109 6.01 -13.32 7.72
N SER A 110 5.06 -13.30 8.66
CA SER A 110 4.59 -14.52 9.33
C SER A 110 3.68 -15.37 8.45
N GLU A 111 2.98 -14.75 7.51
CA GLU A 111 2.06 -15.42 6.59
C GLU A 111 2.69 -15.61 5.21
N THR A 112 2.22 -16.59 4.47
CA THR A 112 2.62 -16.82 3.07
C THR A 112 1.67 -16.16 2.09
N VAL A 113 0.42 -16.00 2.46
CA VAL A 113 -0.65 -15.44 1.63
C VAL A 113 -1.63 -14.65 2.49
N VAL A 114 -2.11 -13.55 1.96
CA VAL A 114 -3.21 -12.77 2.55
C VAL A 114 -4.21 -12.36 1.49
N ASP A 115 -5.48 -12.35 1.89
CA ASP A 115 -6.57 -11.77 1.11
C ASP A 115 -6.81 -10.34 1.59
N HIS A 116 -7.16 -9.47 0.67
CA HIS A 116 -7.46 -8.07 0.96
C HIS A 116 -8.60 -7.58 0.08
N VAL A 117 -9.49 -6.79 0.68
CA VAL A 117 -10.56 -6.11 -0.05
C VAL A 117 -10.11 -4.69 -0.34
N LEU A 118 -10.01 -4.36 -1.62
CA LEU A 118 -9.53 -3.08 -2.09
C LEU A 118 -10.54 -1.97 -1.76
N THR A 119 -10.14 -0.97 -1.01
CA THR A 119 -10.97 0.18 -0.68
C THR A 119 -10.96 1.21 -1.83
N PHE A 120 -11.91 2.17 -1.79
CA PHE A 120 -11.92 3.29 -2.75
C PHE A 120 -10.63 4.11 -2.66
N TYR A 121 -10.17 4.43 -1.45
CA TYR A 121 -8.94 5.19 -1.24
C TYR A 121 -7.73 4.49 -1.86
N GLU A 122 -7.57 3.21 -1.59
CA GLU A 122 -6.48 2.40 -2.11
C GLU A 122 -6.50 2.31 -3.65
N HIS A 123 -7.67 2.02 -4.22
CA HIS A 123 -7.84 1.97 -5.67
C HIS A 123 -7.54 3.32 -6.34
N TYR A 124 -8.08 4.40 -5.77
CA TYR A 124 -7.94 5.75 -6.32
C TYR A 124 -6.49 6.25 -6.30
N HIS A 125 -5.78 6.01 -5.20
CA HIS A 125 -4.39 6.44 -5.01
C HIS A 125 -3.35 5.42 -5.49
N GLY A 126 -3.74 4.19 -5.80
CA GLY A 126 -2.81 3.13 -6.19
C GLY A 126 -1.88 2.71 -5.06
N VAL A 127 -2.35 2.74 -3.83
CA VAL A 127 -1.57 2.42 -2.62
C VAL A 127 -2.25 1.36 -1.79
N LEU A 128 -1.47 0.59 -1.04
CA LEU A 128 -1.96 -0.30 0.01
C LEU A 128 -1.28 0.08 1.33
N PRO A 129 -2.03 0.27 2.43
CA PRO A 129 -1.42 0.58 3.72
C PRO A 129 -0.64 -0.63 4.26
N TYR A 130 0.54 -0.37 4.82
CA TYR A 130 1.31 -1.39 5.53
C TYR A 130 0.72 -1.58 6.94
N ASN A 131 -0.50 -2.11 6.99
CA ASN A 131 -1.23 -2.41 8.21
C ASN A 131 -0.90 -3.83 8.73
N ALA A 132 -1.50 -4.24 9.84
CA ALA A 132 -1.22 -5.53 10.46
C ALA A 132 -1.43 -6.72 9.51
N THR A 133 -2.48 -6.71 8.70
CA THR A 133 -2.80 -7.77 7.75
C THR A 133 -1.77 -7.85 6.63
N LEU A 134 -1.49 -6.74 5.96
CA LEU A 134 -0.54 -6.71 4.83
C LEU A 134 0.90 -6.88 5.30
N ALA A 135 1.27 -6.33 6.46
CA ALA A 135 2.59 -6.54 7.05
C ALA A 135 2.87 -8.02 7.35
N SER A 136 1.84 -8.84 7.62
CA SER A 136 2.03 -10.27 7.90
C SER A 136 2.60 -11.05 6.72
N VAL A 137 2.35 -10.64 5.48
CA VAL A 137 2.91 -11.27 4.27
C VAL A 137 4.14 -10.55 3.75
N LEU A 138 4.29 -9.25 4.03
CA LEU A 138 5.37 -8.42 3.52
C LEU A 138 6.64 -8.51 4.37
N PRO A 139 7.82 -8.20 3.81
CA PRO A 139 9.07 -8.35 4.53
C PRO A 139 9.27 -7.25 5.58
N PRO A 140 9.90 -7.56 6.72
CA PRO A 140 10.34 -6.54 7.66
C PRO A 140 11.54 -5.77 7.12
N ARG A 141 11.92 -4.70 7.82
CA ARG A 141 13.21 -4.04 7.61
C ARG A 141 14.36 -5.01 7.85
N VAL A 142 15.45 -4.84 7.12
CA VAL A 142 16.72 -5.51 7.39
C VAL A 142 17.45 -4.84 8.54
N PHE A 143 17.37 -3.52 8.64
CA PHE A 143 17.96 -2.72 9.72
C PHE A 143 17.07 -1.52 10.08
N PRO A 144 17.17 -0.97 11.31
CA PRO A 144 16.22 0.06 11.79
C PRO A 144 16.16 1.33 10.95
N GLY A 145 17.25 1.71 10.29
CA GLY A 145 17.32 2.91 9.46
C GLY A 145 16.82 2.74 8.02
N GLN A 146 16.42 1.54 7.63
CA GLN A 146 15.93 1.31 6.28
C GLN A 146 14.60 2.02 6.06
N THR A 147 14.52 2.84 5.00
CA THR A 147 13.34 3.64 4.68
C THR A 147 12.37 2.93 3.76
N ARG A 148 12.89 2.14 2.81
CA ARG A 148 12.08 1.43 1.80
C ARG A 148 12.73 0.13 1.33
N ALA A 149 11.90 -0.72 0.74
CA ALA A 149 12.32 -1.85 -0.07
C ALA A 149 11.65 -1.77 -1.44
N ILE A 150 12.31 -2.29 -2.47
CA ILE A 150 11.72 -2.42 -3.80
C ILE A 150 11.48 -3.89 -4.08
N LEU A 151 10.22 -4.22 -4.29
CA LEU A 151 9.72 -5.57 -4.52
C LEU A 151 9.29 -5.72 -5.98
N GLN A 152 9.29 -6.93 -6.48
CA GLN A 152 8.76 -7.26 -7.79
C GLN A 152 7.45 -8.03 -7.63
N PHE A 153 6.39 -7.53 -8.25
CA PHE A 153 5.08 -8.17 -8.25
C PHE A 153 4.80 -8.80 -9.62
N GLU A 154 4.30 -10.00 -9.61
CA GLU A 154 3.78 -10.71 -10.78
C GLU A 154 2.27 -10.79 -10.68
N ALA A 155 1.58 -10.45 -11.77
CA ALA A 155 0.14 -10.60 -11.92
C ALA A 155 -0.15 -11.66 -13.00
N PRO A 156 -0.37 -12.93 -12.63
CA PRO A 156 -0.45 -14.03 -13.58
C PRO A 156 -1.60 -13.91 -14.58
N GLN A 157 -2.75 -13.35 -14.17
CA GLN A 157 -3.90 -13.20 -15.06
C GLN A 157 -3.66 -12.21 -16.20
N THR A 158 -2.81 -11.21 -15.98
CA THR A 158 -2.52 -10.16 -16.96
C THR A 158 -1.15 -10.34 -17.63
N HIS A 159 -0.37 -11.32 -17.17
CA HIS A 159 1.02 -11.54 -17.58
C HIS A 159 1.92 -10.32 -17.37
N GLU A 160 1.59 -9.51 -16.36
CA GLU A 160 2.36 -8.32 -16.02
C GLU A 160 3.33 -8.61 -14.88
N THR A 161 4.49 -7.99 -14.95
CA THR A 161 5.48 -7.93 -13.87
C THR A 161 5.87 -6.48 -13.68
N PHE A 162 5.85 -5.99 -12.45
CA PHE A 162 6.13 -4.60 -12.15
C PHE A 162 6.79 -4.43 -10.79
N PHE A 163 7.46 -3.31 -10.59
CA PHE A 163 8.07 -2.97 -9.33
C PHE A 163 7.11 -2.22 -8.43
N VAL A 164 7.19 -2.53 -7.13
CA VAL A 164 6.41 -1.92 -6.07
C VAL A 164 7.37 -1.42 -5.00
N GLU A 165 7.17 -0.19 -4.54
CA GLU A 165 7.90 0.35 -3.40
C GLU A 165 7.14 0.03 -2.11
N LEU A 166 7.80 -0.65 -1.18
CA LEU A 166 7.36 -0.76 0.20
C LEU A 166 8.08 0.31 1.00
N ARG A 167 7.35 1.32 1.43
CA ARG A 167 7.86 2.35 2.34
C ARG A 167 7.50 1.98 3.76
N TYR A 168 8.52 1.86 4.58
CA TYR A 168 8.34 1.48 5.98
C TYR A 168 7.81 2.64 6.83
N PRO A 169 7.03 2.34 7.92
CA PRO A 169 6.53 3.37 8.80
C PRO A 169 7.65 4.15 9.49
N THR A 170 7.38 5.40 9.79
CA THR A 170 8.19 6.25 10.66
C THR A 170 7.42 6.55 11.95
N SER A 171 8.03 7.23 12.92
CA SER A 171 7.42 7.48 14.23
C SER A 171 6.02 8.14 14.18
N ASN A 172 5.74 8.89 13.13
CA ASN A 172 4.50 9.67 13.00
C ASN A 172 3.74 9.45 11.69
N ARG A 173 4.16 8.45 10.89
CA ARG A 173 3.54 8.13 9.60
C ARG A 173 3.52 6.64 9.38
N GLY A 174 2.38 6.13 8.91
CA GLY A 174 2.26 4.74 8.50
C GLY A 174 3.08 4.43 7.26
N GLY A 175 3.38 3.14 7.08
CA GLY A 175 3.99 2.61 5.86
C GLY A 175 2.94 2.29 4.80
N PHE A 176 3.39 2.09 3.57
CA PHE A 176 2.52 1.78 2.45
C PHE A 176 3.29 1.16 1.28
N LEU A 177 2.55 0.47 0.41
CA LEU A 177 3.03 0.06 -0.91
C LEU A 177 2.53 1.05 -1.95
N SER A 178 3.38 1.38 -2.93
CA SER A 178 3.03 2.19 -4.09
C SER A 178 3.55 1.55 -5.38
N GLY A 179 3.05 2.02 -6.53
CA GLY A 179 3.36 1.43 -7.83
C GLY A 179 2.25 0.51 -8.36
N LEU A 180 1.12 0.43 -7.67
CA LEU A 180 -0.02 -0.45 -7.99
C LEU A 180 -1.11 0.23 -8.83
N GLU A 181 -1.02 1.53 -9.07
CA GLU A 181 -2.08 2.33 -9.68
C GLU A 181 -2.50 1.81 -11.06
N SER A 182 -1.54 1.48 -11.91
CA SER A 182 -1.84 0.98 -13.26
C SER A 182 -2.57 -0.36 -13.22
N PHE A 183 -2.10 -1.28 -12.38
CA PHE A 183 -2.72 -2.58 -12.19
C PHE A 183 -4.16 -2.45 -11.64
N PHE A 184 -4.37 -1.63 -10.63
CA PHE A 184 -5.69 -1.40 -10.05
C PHE A 184 -6.66 -0.78 -11.07
N THR A 185 -6.23 0.28 -11.74
CA THR A 185 -7.07 1.00 -12.69
C THR A 185 -7.46 0.14 -13.89
N SER A 186 -6.54 -0.69 -14.38
CA SER A 186 -6.78 -1.51 -15.57
C SER A 186 -7.61 -2.75 -15.31
N ASN A 187 -7.57 -3.32 -14.10
CA ASN A 187 -8.11 -4.65 -13.84
C ASN A 187 -9.18 -4.69 -12.75
N LEU A 188 -9.24 -3.70 -11.86
CA LEU A 188 -10.01 -3.77 -10.62
C LEU A 188 -10.92 -2.57 -10.44
N VAL A 189 -11.84 -2.72 -9.50
CA VAL A 189 -12.66 -1.62 -8.95
C VAL A 189 -12.51 -1.60 -7.43
N ALA A 190 -12.91 -0.50 -6.79
CA ALA A 190 -13.04 -0.46 -5.34
C ALA A 190 -14.03 -1.54 -4.86
N GLY A 191 -13.65 -2.31 -3.86
CA GLY A 191 -14.38 -3.49 -3.40
C GLY A 191 -13.85 -4.80 -3.98
N ALA A 192 -12.89 -4.78 -4.90
CA ALA A 192 -12.31 -5.99 -5.48
C ALA A 192 -11.55 -6.82 -4.42
N LEU A 193 -11.66 -8.14 -4.56
CA LEU A 193 -10.91 -9.11 -3.75
C LEU A 193 -9.57 -9.37 -4.43
N ILE A 194 -8.49 -9.08 -3.72
CA ILE A 194 -7.13 -9.38 -4.16
C ILE A 194 -6.44 -10.32 -3.17
N THR A 195 -5.50 -11.09 -3.67
CA THR A 195 -4.62 -11.96 -2.89
C THR A 195 -3.17 -11.56 -3.13
N ILE A 196 -2.39 -11.47 -2.08
CA ILE A 196 -0.94 -11.24 -2.16
C ILE A 196 -0.25 -12.45 -1.56
N GLU A 197 0.64 -13.06 -2.32
CA GLU A 197 1.36 -14.28 -1.96
C GLU A 197 2.87 -14.09 -2.10
N ARG A 198 3.60 -14.62 -1.13
CA ARG A 198 5.06 -14.73 -1.18
C ARG A 198 5.47 -15.84 -2.15
N THR A 199 6.56 -15.61 -2.86
CA THR A 199 7.20 -16.66 -3.65
C THR A 199 8.42 -17.24 -2.93
N GLY A 200 9.12 -18.19 -3.57
CA GLY A 200 10.41 -18.68 -3.07
C GLY A 200 11.53 -17.64 -3.13
N ASP A 201 11.36 -16.58 -3.92
CA ASP A 201 12.27 -15.42 -3.95
C ASP A 201 11.78 -14.37 -2.95
N PRO A 202 12.57 -13.98 -1.94
CA PRO A 202 12.16 -13.04 -0.90
C PRO A 202 11.73 -11.66 -1.39
N ARG A 203 12.14 -11.27 -2.61
CA ARG A 203 11.78 -9.99 -3.22
C ARG A 203 10.61 -10.08 -4.20
N ARG A 204 10.11 -11.29 -4.49
CA ARG A 204 9.05 -11.53 -5.47
C ARG A 204 7.76 -11.95 -4.80
N TYR A 205 6.68 -11.35 -5.26
CA TYR A 205 5.31 -11.56 -4.79
C TYR A 205 4.40 -11.79 -5.98
N VAL A 206 3.32 -12.53 -5.75
CA VAL A 206 2.21 -12.66 -6.69
C VAL A 206 1.06 -11.80 -6.17
N ILE A 207 0.49 -10.98 -7.04
CA ILE A 207 -0.80 -10.32 -6.81
C ILE A 207 -1.83 -10.90 -7.75
N ASP A 208 -2.93 -11.33 -7.19
CA ASP A 208 -3.95 -12.07 -7.90
C ASP A 208 -5.35 -11.57 -7.58
N TYR A 209 -6.31 -11.81 -8.47
CA TYR A 209 -7.73 -11.58 -8.25
C TYR A 209 -8.55 -12.65 -8.96
N LEU A 210 -9.76 -12.90 -8.51
CA LEU A 210 -10.65 -13.85 -9.15
C LEU A 210 -11.38 -13.18 -10.32
N PRO A 211 -11.13 -13.62 -11.58
CA PRO A 211 -11.89 -13.13 -12.72
C PRO A 211 -13.32 -13.65 -12.68
N ILE A 212 -14.27 -12.78 -13.06
CA ILE A 212 -15.68 -13.13 -13.19
C ILE A 212 -16.22 -12.69 -14.55
N SER A 213 -17.43 -13.10 -14.89
CA SER A 213 -18.14 -12.59 -16.06
C SER A 213 -18.40 -11.09 -15.95
N ARG A 214 -18.56 -10.42 -17.09
CA ARG A 214 -18.81 -8.98 -17.18
C ARG A 214 -19.92 -8.54 -16.23
N GLN A 215 -19.61 -7.58 -15.40
CA GLN A 215 -20.55 -6.86 -14.55
C GLN A 215 -20.57 -5.40 -14.94
N GLU A 216 -21.72 -4.75 -14.75
CA GLU A 216 -21.86 -3.31 -14.93
C GLU A 216 -22.72 -2.74 -13.81
N ARG A 217 -22.19 -1.73 -13.13
CA ARG A 217 -22.87 -1.02 -12.07
C ARG A 217 -22.50 0.46 -12.08
N ARG A 218 -23.35 1.30 -11.51
CA ARG A 218 -23.00 2.70 -11.26
C ARG A 218 -22.21 2.76 -9.96
N LEU A 219 -20.92 3.00 -10.08
CA LEU A 219 -19.97 3.03 -8.96
C LEU A 219 -19.48 4.46 -8.71
N LEU A 220 -19.10 4.70 -7.44
CA LEU A 220 -18.54 5.97 -7.00
C LEU A 220 -17.24 6.27 -7.75
N ALA A 221 -17.13 7.51 -8.20
CA ALA A 221 -15.95 8.08 -8.80
C ALA A 221 -15.76 9.53 -8.34
N LEU A 222 -14.55 10.04 -8.44
CA LEU A 222 -14.25 11.45 -8.20
C LEU A 222 -14.07 12.17 -9.54
N ASP A 223 -14.91 13.17 -9.80
CA ASP A 223 -14.64 14.15 -10.85
C ASP A 223 -13.55 15.11 -10.35
N GLU A 224 -12.33 14.93 -10.86
CA GLU A 224 -11.17 15.72 -10.44
C GLU A 224 -11.26 17.19 -10.85
N LYS A 225 -11.94 17.48 -11.96
CA LYS A 225 -12.08 18.85 -12.45
C LYS A 225 -13.06 19.65 -11.58
N GLN A 226 -14.17 19.04 -11.22
CA GLN A 226 -15.20 19.68 -10.38
C GLN A 226 -14.94 19.44 -8.87
N ARG A 227 -14.04 18.51 -8.53
CA ARG A 227 -13.77 18.06 -7.16
C ARG A 227 -15.05 17.62 -6.45
N LYS A 228 -15.82 16.78 -7.13
CA LYS A 228 -17.09 16.22 -6.61
C LYS A 228 -17.17 14.74 -6.85
N TYR A 229 -17.74 14.04 -5.91
CA TYR A 229 -18.11 12.64 -6.10
C TYR A 229 -19.31 12.52 -7.01
N GLU A 230 -19.30 11.52 -7.85
CA GLU A 230 -20.36 11.16 -8.76
C GLU A 230 -20.45 9.65 -8.93
N PHE A 231 -21.54 9.15 -9.49
CA PHE A 231 -21.66 7.75 -9.86
C PHE A 231 -21.60 7.61 -11.37
N ARG A 232 -20.69 6.75 -11.84
CA ARG A 232 -20.45 6.47 -13.26
C ARG A 232 -20.79 5.03 -13.60
N PRO A 233 -21.38 4.75 -14.76
CA PRO A 233 -21.47 3.40 -15.29
C PRO A 233 -20.07 2.79 -15.37
N THR A 234 -19.86 1.69 -14.69
CA THR A 234 -18.54 1.04 -14.59
C THR A 234 -18.65 -0.44 -14.91
N VAL A 235 -17.88 -0.88 -15.87
CA VAL A 235 -17.76 -2.31 -16.25
C VAL A 235 -16.54 -2.90 -15.57
N TYR A 236 -16.70 -4.08 -14.99
CA TYR A 236 -15.60 -4.77 -14.34
C TYR A 236 -15.73 -6.29 -14.50
N PHE A 237 -14.60 -6.99 -14.30
CA PHE A 237 -14.44 -8.43 -14.51
C PHE A 237 -13.75 -9.13 -13.32
N CYS A 238 -13.73 -8.49 -12.17
CA CYS A 238 -13.12 -9.02 -10.94
C CYS A 238 -14.19 -9.32 -9.90
N ALA A 239 -13.97 -10.35 -9.09
CA ALA A 239 -14.81 -10.61 -7.93
C ALA A 239 -14.70 -9.46 -6.92
N VAL A 240 -15.82 -9.11 -6.30
CA VAL A 240 -15.94 -8.02 -5.34
C VAL A 240 -16.60 -8.49 -4.06
N GLN A 241 -16.31 -7.81 -2.96
CA GLN A 241 -17.08 -7.93 -1.73
C GLN A 241 -18.21 -6.87 -1.77
N ASP A 242 -19.46 -7.33 -1.83
CA ASP A 242 -20.62 -6.45 -1.99
C ASP A 242 -20.71 -5.38 -0.89
N SER A 243 -20.32 -5.70 0.34
CA SER A 243 -20.33 -4.74 1.45
C SER A 243 -19.34 -3.58 1.26
N MET A 244 -18.32 -3.73 0.42
CA MET A 244 -17.32 -2.70 0.11
C MET A 244 -17.56 -2.01 -1.25
N LEU A 245 -18.55 -2.47 -2.02
CA LEU A 245 -18.86 -1.90 -3.32
C LEU A 245 -19.71 -0.63 -3.18
N LEU A 246 -19.17 0.49 -3.64
CA LEU A 246 -19.79 1.81 -3.51
C LEU A 246 -20.74 2.09 -4.67
N THR A 247 -21.93 1.49 -4.59
CA THR A 247 -22.99 1.67 -5.61
C THR A 247 -23.85 2.89 -5.33
N GLU A 248 -24.41 3.49 -6.40
CA GLU A 248 -25.37 4.62 -6.30
C GLU A 248 -26.59 4.24 -5.48
N GLN A 249 -27.09 3.02 -5.63
CA GLN A 249 -28.27 2.54 -4.88
C GLN A 249 -28.03 2.52 -3.37
N ARG A 250 -26.83 2.13 -2.93
CA ARG A 250 -26.51 1.99 -1.50
C ARG A 250 -26.04 3.31 -0.87
N PHE A 251 -25.32 4.14 -1.65
CA PHE A 251 -24.69 5.35 -1.13
C PHE A 251 -25.06 6.61 -1.94
N PRO A 252 -26.36 6.87 -2.21
CA PRO A 252 -26.77 7.93 -3.14
C PRO A 252 -26.34 9.33 -2.71
N ARG A 253 -26.16 9.58 -1.40
CA ARG A 253 -25.83 10.91 -0.87
C ARG A 253 -24.39 11.36 -1.11
N PHE A 254 -23.51 10.46 -1.59
CA PHE A 254 -22.20 10.90 -2.05
C PHE A 254 -22.26 11.77 -3.31
N ALA A 255 -23.28 11.62 -4.14
CA ALA A 255 -23.42 12.38 -5.38
C ALA A 255 -23.41 13.89 -5.11
N GLY A 256 -22.51 14.61 -5.75
CA GLY A 256 -22.34 16.06 -5.60
C GLY A 256 -21.56 16.50 -4.35
N GLN A 257 -21.21 15.60 -3.45
CA GLN A 257 -20.39 15.90 -2.28
C GLN A 257 -18.94 16.18 -2.71
N GLN A 258 -18.29 17.07 -1.98
CA GLN A 258 -16.86 17.31 -2.15
C GLN A 258 -16.02 16.38 -1.28
N PRO A 259 -14.80 16.02 -1.71
CA PRO A 259 -13.84 15.40 -0.83
C PRO A 259 -13.62 16.26 0.41
N LEU A 260 -13.40 15.60 1.54
CA LEU A 260 -13.12 16.30 2.80
C LEU A 260 -11.78 17.06 2.70
N ASP A 261 -11.71 18.19 3.38
CA ASP A 261 -10.45 18.91 3.51
C ASP A 261 -9.44 18.16 4.40
N GLU A 262 -8.17 18.57 4.35
CA GLU A 262 -7.08 17.92 5.07
C GLU A 262 -7.30 17.88 6.58
N ARG A 263 -7.79 18.95 7.16
CA ARG A 263 -8.02 19.05 8.60
C ARG A 263 -9.10 18.06 9.05
N THR A 264 -10.19 17.99 8.32
CA THR A 264 -11.29 17.05 8.58
C THR A 264 -10.82 15.61 8.43
N ARG A 265 -10.09 15.28 7.37
CA ARG A 265 -9.58 13.91 7.14
C ARG A 265 -8.62 13.44 8.25
N ARG A 266 -7.84 14.34 8.83
CA ARG A 266 -6.92 13.99 9.94
C ARG A 266 -7.63 13.73 11.27
N SER A 267 -8.83 14.25 11.44
CA SER A 267 -9.63 14.04 12.65
C SER A 267 -10.49 12.78 12.52
N TYR A 268 -10.23 11.78 13.35
CA TYR A 268 -11.08 10.58 13.43
C TYR A 268 -12.55 10.92 13.71
N GLU A 269 -12.78 11.78 14.67
CA GLU A 269 -14.12 12.23 15.07
C GLU A 269 -14.87 12.85 13.89
N ARG A 270 -14.24 13.83 13.22
CA ARG A 270 -14.87 14.55 12.11
C ARG A 270 -15.15 13.66 10.89
N VAL A 271 -14.23 12.78 10.56
CA VAL A 271 -14.43 11.81 9.46
C VAL A 271 -15.60 10.90 9.76
N LEU A 272 -15.72 10.38 10.98
CA LEU A 272 -16.83 9.52 11.37
C LEU A 272 -18.17 10.28 11.36
N GLU A 273 -18.23 11.50 11.94
CA GLU A 273 -19.43 12.32 11.93
C GLU A 273 -19.93 12.57 10.49
N VAL A 274 -19.08 13.03 9.59
CA VAL A 274 -19.45 13.25 8.19
C VAL A 274 -19.84 11.94 7.50
N THR A 275 -19.20 10.84 7.84
CA THR A 275 -19.56 9.54 7.26
C THR A 275 -20.95 9.11 7.69
N PHE A 276 -21.31 9.26 8.96
CA PHE A 276 -22.67 9.00 9.43
C PHE A 276 -23.71 9.86 8.69
N GLU A 277 -23.44 11.14 8.46
CA GLU A 277 -24.31 12.01 7.69
C GLU A 277 -24.46 11.56 6.22
N ARG A 278 -23.40 11.01 5.64
CA ARG A 278 -23.39 10.54 4.24
C ARG A 278 -24.10 9.21 4.03
N VAL A 279 -24.03 8.30 5.00
CA VAL A 279 -24.49 6.91 4.79
C VAL A 279 -25.53 6.47 5.79
N GLY A 280 -25.63 7.10 6.96
CA GLY A 280 -26.57 6.73 8.02
C GLY A 280 -28.02 7.11 7.71
N GLU A 281 -28.94 6.34 8.25
CA GLU A 281 -30.36 6.69 8.29
C GLU A 281 -30.60 7.66 9.44
N ASN A 282 -31.28 8.78 9.16
CA ASN A 282 -31.65 9.70 10.23
C ASN A 282 -32.84 9.15 11.01
N VAL A 283 -32.57 8.65 12.21
CA VAL A 283 -33.58 8.15 13.16
C VAL A 283 -33.97 9.18 14.23
N GLY A 284 -33.41 10.39 14.13
CA GLY A 284 -33.73 11.52 15.01
C GLY A 284 -34.77 12.46 14.38
N THR A 285 -34.84 13.67 14.93
CA THR A 285 -35.69 14.75 14.42
C THR A 285 -34.89 15.70 13.51
N PRO A 286 -35.56 16.56 12.71
CA PRO A 286 -34.83 17.57 11.93
C PRO A 286 -34.02 18.55 12.78
N GLU A 287 -34.47 18.84 14.00
CA GLU A 287 -33.81 19.75 14.95
C GLU A 287 -32.67 19.06 15.74
N ALA A 288 -32.78 17.73 15.89
CA ALA A 288 -31.78 16.91 16.58
C ALA A 288 -31.54 15.61 15.79
N PRO A 289 -30.80 15.68 14.68
CA PRO A 289 -30.55 14.52 13.82
C PRO A 289 -29.70 13.48 14.58
N ARG A 290 -30.10 12.22 14.44
CA ARG A 290 -29.35 11.06 14.92
C ARG A 290 -29.21 10.08 13.75
N TYR A 291 -27.99 9.71 13.42
CA TYR A 291 -27.74 8.81 12.30
C TYR A 291 -27.39 7.42 12.79
N MET A 292 -28.00 6.42 12.17
CA MET A 292 -27.71 5.01 12.38
C MET A 292 -27.15 4.41 11.09
N ALA A 293 -26.05 3.69 11.20
CA ALA A 293 -25.40 3.01 10.06
C ALA A 293 -24.87 1.65 10.51
N THR A 294 -24.78 0.72 9.56
CA THR A 294 -24.08 -0.55 9.81
C THR A 294 -22.57 -0.33 9.82
N LEU A 295 -21.83 -1.21 10.49
CA LEU A 295 -20.37 -1.16 10.45
C LEU A 295 -19.82 -1.29 9.03
N ASP A 296 -20.41 -2.17 8.22
CA ASP A 296 -20.01 -2.36 6.82
C ASP A 296 -20.15 -1.08 6.00
N ASP A 297 -21.25 -0.34 6.18
CA ASP A 297 -21.45 0.95 5.50
C ASP A 297 -20.43 1.98 5.96
N LEU A 298 -20.12 2.02 7.25
CA LEU A 298 -19.11 2.93 7.79
C LEU A 298 -17.72 2.58 7.26
N VAL A 299 -17.34 1.31 7.25
CA VAL A 299 -16.03 0.87 6.75
C VAL A 299 -15.88 1.23 5.27
N ALA A 300 -16.88 0.93 4.45
CA ALA A 300 -16.84 1.26 3.03
C ALA A 300 -16.72 2.77 2.79
N ALA A 301 -17.50 3.58 3.48
CA ALA A 301 -17.59 5.01 3.27
C ALA A 301 -16.44 5.82 3.91
N VAL A 302 -15.96 5.44 5.09
CA VAL A 302 -14.77 6.06 5.70
C VAL A 302 -13.56 5.90 4.79
N ASN A 303 -13.39 4.72 4.22
CA ASN A 303 -12.28 4.40 3.31
C ASN A 303 -12.39 5.04 1.91
N VAL A 304 -13.33 5.94 1.69
CA VAL A 304 -13.30 6.89 0.57
C VAL A 304 -12.34 8.04 0.87
N GLU A 305 -12.31 8.49 2.11
CA GLU A 305 -11.57 9.70 2.52
C GLU A 305 -10.24 9.39 3.21
N ARG A 306 -10.17 8.32 3.98
CA ARG A 306 -8.93 7.88 4.65
C ARG A 306 -8.95 6.37 4.95
N PRO A 307 -7.79 5.71 4.90
CA PRO A 307 -7.69 4.31 5.28
C PRO A 307 -7.95 4.11 6.78
N LEU A 308 -8.94 3.33 7.13
CA LEU A 308 -9.20 2.84 8.49
C LEU A 308 -9.67 1.39 8.43
N SER A 309 -9.09 0.54 9.26
CA SER A 309 -9.57 -0.83 9.43
C SER A 309 -10.91 -0.89 10.17
N ALA A 310 -11.64 -1.99 10.00
CA ALA A 310 -12.87 -2.22 10.74
C ALA A 310 -12.63 -2.25 12.26
N GLU A 311 -11.51 -2.83 12.69
CA GLU A 311 -11.08 -2.88 14.09
C GLU A 311 -10.86 -1.47 14.64
N LYS A 312 -10.17 -0.61 13.88
CA LYS A 312 -9.94 0.79 14.29
C LYS A 312 -11.23 1.58 14.37
N ILE A 313 -12.15 1.39 13.44
CA ILE A 313 -13.47 2.04 13.49
C ILE A 313 -14.24 1.58 14.72
N ARG A 314 -14.28 0.28 15.04
CA ARG A 314 -14.92 -0.23 16.27
C ARG A 314 -14.30 0.38 17.52
N GLU A 315 -12.98 0.44 17.61
CA GLU A 315 -12.25 1.06 18.72
C GLU A 315 -12.69 2.53 18.90
N LEU A 316 -12.76 3.30 17.83
CA LEU A 316 -13.17 4.70 17.88
C LEU A 316 -14.64 4.88 18.29
N LEU A 317 -15.54 4.04 17.79
CA LEU A 317 -16.96 4.09 18.11
C LEU A 317 -17.27 3.71 19.57
N THR A 318 -16.39 2.95 20.20
CA THR A 318 -16.52 2.52 21.61
C THR A 318 -15.62 3.32 22.56
N SER A 319 -14.84 4.27 22.03
CA SER A 319 -13.93 5.08 22.83
C SER A 319 -14.69 6.06 23.73
N PRO A 320 -14.32 6.18 25.01
CA PRO A 320 -14.88 7.21 25.88
C PRO A 320 -14.49 8.64 25.48
N GLU A 321 -13.51 8.80 24.60
CA GLU A 321 -13.12 10.10 24.05
C GLU A 321 -14.17 10.68 23.10
N PHE A 322 -15.00 9.81 22.51
CA PHE A 322 -16.05 10.18 21.54
C PHE A 322 -17.43 9.73 22.01
N PRO A 323 -17.98 10.35 23.09
CA PRO A 323 -19.22 9.92 23.71
C PRO A 323 -20.46 10.13 22.84
N GLN A 324 -20.35 10.84 21.72
CA GLN A 324 -21.44 11.02 20.74
C GLN A 324 -21.71 9.77 19.90
N PHE A 325 -20.79 8.81 19.86
CA PHE A 325 -20.97 7.55 19.17
C PHE A 325 -21.45 6.47 20.14
N GLU A 326 -22.42 5.70 19.70
CA GLU A 326 -22.97 4.57 20.44
C GLU A 326 -23.02 3.35 19.53
N VAL A 327 -22.74 2.18 20.08
CA VAL A 327 -22.93 0.90 19.39
C VAL A 327 -24.17 0.24 19.96
N ASP A 328 -25.13 -0.09 19.08
CA ASP A 328 -26.31 -0.84 19.46
C ASP A 328 -25.94 -2.34 19.55
N PRO A 329 -26.00 -2.94 20.75
CA PRO A 329 -25.63 -4.35 20.92
C PRO A 329 -26.65 -5.33 20.31
N GLU A 330 -27.84 -4.88 19.91
CA GLU A 330 -28.89 -5.71 19.30
C GLU A 330 -28.79 -5.76 17.76
N VAL A 331 -27.94 -4.92 17.18
CA VAL A 331 -27.75 -4.83 15.72
C VAL A 331 -26.26 -5.01 15.43
N GLU A 332 -25.85 -6.24 15.13
CA GLU A 332 -24.51 -6.53 14.60
C GLU A 332 -24.42 -6.25 13.09
#